data_05ffe970025e7694b2acba5dad57d4ae
#
_entry.id   05ffe970025e7694b2acba5dad57d4ae
#
_cell.length_a   1.000
_cell.length_b   1.000
_cell.length_c   1.000
_cell.angle_alpha   90.00
_cell.angle_beta   90.00
_cell.angle_gamma   90.00
#
_symmetry.space_group_name_H-M   'P 1'
#
loop_
_entity.id
_entity.type
_entity.pdbx_description
1 polymer ?
#
loop_
_entity_poly.entity_id
_entity_poly.type
_entity_poly.pdbx_seq_one_letter_code
_entity_poly.pdbx_strand_id
1 'polypeptide(L)'
;FDNPDHVAIVVQNYRWRLGLADGEGKYDEFEKRLATAPVITVPTITLEGDANGAPYPEPSSYTKKFSGKYSHRTITGGVGHNLPQEAPQAFAEAVVDVDAY
;
A
#
# COMPACT_ATOMS: atom_id res chain seq x y z
N PHE A 1 -19.04 -6.44 -8.75
CA PHE A 1 -19.08 -6.83 -10.17
C PHE A 1 -20.38 -6.45 -10.89
N ASP A 2 -21.34 -5.88 -10.17
CA ASP A 2 -22.62 -5.47 -10.76
C ASP A 2 -22.53 -4.14 -11.55
N ASN A 3 -21.44 -3.39 -11.39
CA ASN A 3 -21.22 -2.18 -12.16
C ASN A 3 -20.79 -2.54 -13.60
N PRO A 4 -21.53 -2.13 -14.64
CA PRO A 4 -21.20 -2.45 -16.04
C PRO A 4 -19.84 -1.86 -16.47
N ASP A 5 -19.36 -0.82 -15.81
CA ASP A 5 -18.08 -0.18 -16.11
C ASP A 5 -16.90 -0.79 -15.34
N HIS A 6 -17.12 -1.82 -14.53
CA HIS A 6 -16.10 -2.38 -13.64
C HIS A 6 -14.81 -2.76 -14.39
N VAL A 7 -14.92 -3.49 -15.49
CA VAL A 7 -13.75 -3.91 -16.26
C VAL A 7 -12.98 -2.72 -16.82
N ALA A 8 -13.69 -1.73 -17.36
CA ALA A 8 -13.07 -0.52 -17.91
C ALA A 8 -12.32 0.27 -16.83
N ILE A 9 -12.91 0.42 -15.65
CA ILE A 9 -12.30 1.11 -14.50
C ILE A 9 -11.02 0.40 -14.05
N VAL A 10 -11.06 -0.93 -13.89
CA VAL A 10 -9.90 -1.71 -13.46
C VAL A 10 -8.77 -1.64 -14.49
N VAL A 11 -9.10 -1.83 -15.77
CA VAL A 11 -8.10 -1.75 -16.86
C VAL A 11 -7.47 -0.37 -16.93
N GLN A 12 -8.27 0.70 -16.79
CA GLN A 12 -7.76 2.08 -16.80
C GLN A 12 -6.79 2.33 -15.64
N ASN A 13 -7.12 1.85 -14.44
CA ASN A 13 -6.26 1.98 -13.28
C ASN A 13 -4.88 1.34 -13.50
N TYR A 14 -4.84 0.12 -14.03
CA TYR A 14 -3.57 -0.54 -14.32
C TYR A 14 -2.79 0.12 -15.45
N ARG A 15 -3.48 0.55 -16.52
CA ARG A 15 -2.83 1.28 -17.62
C ARG A 15 -2.20 2.58 -17.13
N TRP A 16 -2.91 3.33 -16.31
CA TRP A 16 -2.39 4.56 -15.72
C TRP A 16 -1.15 4.28 -14.86
N ARG A 17 -1.19 3.28 -14.00
CA ARG A 17 -0.05 2.91 -13.13
C ARG A 17 1.19 2.50 -13.93
N LEU A 18 1.02 1.93 -15.10
CA LEU A 18 2.10 1.51 -15.99
C LEU A 18 2.53 2.60 -16.99
N GLY A 19 1.95 3.79 -16.93
CA GLY A 19 2.24 4.89 -17.84
C GLY A 19 1.66 4.72 -19.24
N LEU A 20 0.69 3.81 -19.42
CA LEU A 20 0.06 3.50 -20.71
C LEU A 20 -1.20 4.33 -20.99
N ALA A 21 -1.68 5.08 -20.02
CA ALA A 21 -2.83 5.96 -20.13
C ALA A 21 -2.69 7.15 -19.20
N ASP A 22 -3.28 8.28 -19.59
CA ASP A 22 -3.29 9.49 -18.77
C ASP A 22 -4.34 9.40 -17.66
N GLY A 23 -4.03 9.98 -16.50
CA GLY A 23 -4.99 10.23 -15.44
C GLY A 23 -5.77 11.53 -15.65
N GLU A 24 -6.58 11.89 -14.68
CA GLU A 24 -7.30 13.18 -14.69
C GLU A 24 -6.35 14.33 -14.35
N GLY A 25 -6.33 15.37 -15.21
CA GLY A 25 -5.42 16.51 -15.07
C GLY A 25 -5.54 17.27 -13.75
N LYS A 26 -6.72 17.23 -13.10
CA LYS A 26 -6.93 17.86 -11.79
C LYS A 26 -6.07 17.27 -10.66
N TYR A 27 -5.50 16.08 -10.86
CA TYR A 27 -4.63 15.43 -9.89
C TYR A 27 -3.14 15.55 -10.22
N ASP A 28 -2.77 16.17 -11.34
CA ASP A 28 -1.37 16.23 -11.81
C ASP A 28 -0.41 16.84 -10.78
N GLU A 29 -0.83 17.88 -10.06
CA GLU A 29 0.01 18.48 -9.03
C GLU A 29 0.26 17.55 -7.85
N PHE A 30 -0.73 16.77 -7.45
CA PHE A 30 -0.56 15.75 -6.42
C PHE A 30 0.35 14.62 -6.89
N GLU A 31 0.20 14.18 -8.16
CA GLU A 31 1.06 13.15 -8.76
C GLU A 31 2.52 13.60 -8.81
N LYS A 32 2.79 14.85 -9.20
CA LYS A 32 4.14 15.41 -9.18
C LYS A 32 4.74 15.43 -7.78
N ARG A 33 3.95 15.80 -6.78
CA ARG A 33 4.39 15.81 -5.38
C ARG A 33 4.68 14.40 -4.87
N LEU A 34 3.85 13.41 -5.22
CA LEU A 34 4.06 12.00 -4.86
C LEU A 34 5.30 11.43 -5.57
N ALA A 35 5.56 11.84 -6.82
CA ALA A 35 6.74 11.39 -7.57
C ALA A 35 8.06 11.82 -6.92
N THR A 36 8.08 12.87 -6.09
CA THR A 36 9.25 13.25 -5.29
C THR A 36 9.52 12.31 -4.12
N ALA A 37 8.65 11.33 -3.89
CA ALA A 37 8.70 10.39 -2.78
C ALA A 37 8.90 11.10 -1.42
N PRO A 38 7.96 11.97 -1.01
CA PRO A 38 8.10 12.72 0.23
C PRO A 38 8.21 11.79 1.43
N VAL A 39 9.01 12.20 2.41
CA VAL A 39 9.20 11.43 3.64
C VAL A 39 7.90 11.39 4.44
N ILE A 40 7.53 10.22 4.92
CA ILE A 40 6.35 10.00 5.77
C ILE A 40 6.73 10.29 7.21
N THR A 41 6.07 11.28 7.81
CA THR A 41 6.41 11.78 9.16
C THR A 41 5.49 11.25 10.25
N VAL A 42 4.32 10.73 9.87
CA VAL A 42 3.36 10.18 10.84
C VAL A 42 3.78 8.80 11.34
N PRO A 43 3.36 8.39 12.54
CA PRO A 43 3.58 7.02 13.00
C PRO A 43 3.03 6.00 12.01
N THR A 44 3.80 4.98 11.70
CA THR A 44 3.45 4.04 10.64
C THR A 44 3.83 2.61 10.99
N ILE A 45 2.95 1.67 10.70
CA ILE A 45 3.25 0.23 10.66
C ILE A 45 3.00 -0.27 9.26
N THR A 46 3.98 -0.89 8.63
CA THR A 46 3.79 -1.61 7.37
C THR A 46 3.60 -3.09 7.64
N LEU A 47 2.66 -3.70 6.92
CA LEU A 47 2.32 -5.11 7.07
C LEU A 47 2.55 -5.85 5.76
N GLU A 48 3.00 -7.09 5.87
CA GLU A 48 3.17 -7.98 4.74
C GLU A 48 2.80 -9.42 5.12
N GLY A 49 2.17 -10.12 4.19
CA GLY A 49 1.87 -11.55 4.35
C GLY A 49 3.03 -12.40 3.83
N ASP A 50 3.33 -13.50 4.51
CA ASP A 50 4.43 -14.40 4.16
C ASP A 50 4.20 -15.22 2.87
N ALA A 51 2.97 -15.26 2.38
CA ALA A 51 2.58 -15.89 1.11
C ALA A 51 2.17 -14.89 0.03
N ASN A 52 2.55 -13.61 0.16
CA ASN A 52 2.33 -12.61 -0.87
C ASN A 52 3.21 -12.92 -2.07
N GLY A 53 2.64 -13.48 -3.13
CA GLY A 53 3.38 -13.91 -4.31
C GLY A 53 3.97 -12.79 -5.19
N ALA A 54 3.72 -11.52 -4.87
CA ALA A 54 4.31 -10.40 -5.58
C ALA A 54 5.73 -10.11 -5.09
N PRO A 55 6.67 -9.79 -5.99
CA PRO A 55 8.00 -9.34 -5.58
C PRO A 55 7.91 -8.07 -4.74
N TYR A 56 8.65 -8.03 -3.66
CA TYR A 56 8.71 -6.86 -2.79
C TYR A 56 10.16 -6.63 -2.33
N PRO A 57 10.56 -5.39 -2.12
CA PRO A 57 11.89 -5.10 -1.61
C PRO A 57 11.98 -5.47 -0.12
N GLU A 58 13.18 -5.78 0.33
CA GLU A 58 13.46 -5.94 1.76
C GLU A 58 12.98 -4.71 2.55
N PRO A 59 12.34 -4.89 3.71
CA PRO A 59 11.83 -3.76 4.50
C PRO A 59 12.88 -2.70 4.82
N SER A 60 14.14 -3.11 5.00
CA SER A 60 15.25 -2.19 5.22
C SER A 60 15.48 -1.21 4.07
N SER A 61 15.09 -1.57 2.84
CA SER A 61 15.29 -0.72 1.67
C SER A 61 14.40 0.53 1.66
N TYR A 62 13.27 0.50 2.35
CA TYR A 62 12.34 1.63 2.40
C TYR A 62 12.14 2.24 3.79
N THR A 63 12.84 1.73 4.81
CA THR A 63 12.76 2.28 6.18
C THR A 63 13.05 3.78 6.22
N LYS A 64 14.00 4.26 5.43
CA LYS A 64 14.36 5.68 5.34
C LYS A 64 13.28 6.58 4.74
N LYS A 65 12.22 6.01 4.19
CA LYS A 65 11.05 6.77 3.72
C LYS A 65 10.17 7.26 4.87
N PHE A 66 10.43 6.79 6.08
CA PHE A 66 9.67 7.10 7.29
C PHE A 66 10.59 7.81 8.28
N SER A 67 10.24 9.02 8.72
CA SER A 67 10.96 9.76 9.77
C SER A 67 10.23 9.76 11.10
N GLY A 68 8.95 9.38 11.13
CA GLY A 68 8.20 9.15 12.34
C GLY A 68 8.51 7.79 12.98
N LYS A 69 7.80 7.44 14.04
CA LYS A 69 7.89 6.10 14.61
C LYS A 69 7.43 5.06 13.59
N TYR A 70 8.31 4.13 13.27
CA TYR A 70 8.07 3.17 12.20
C TYR A 70 8.39 1.75 12.65
N SER A 71 7.54 0.80 12.27
CA SER A 71 7.84 -0.62 12.37
C SER A 71 7.27 -1.40 11.17
N HIS A 72 7.86 -2.56 10.93
CA HIS A 72 7.40 -3.50 9.90
C HIS A 72 7.01 -4.82 10.56
N ARG A 73 5.93 -5.45 10.08
CA ARG A 73 5.48 -6.77 10.56
C ARG A 73 5.24 -7.68 9.37
N THR A 74 5.79 -8.88 9.45
CA THR A 74 5.43 -9.97 8.55
C THR A 74 4.41 -10.87 9.24
N ILE A 75 3.25 -11.04 8.61
CA ILE A 75 2.18 -11.89 9.12
C ILE A 75 2.37 -13.28 8.54
N THR A 76 2.57 -14.26 9.41
CA THR A 76 2.87 -15.64 9.05
C THR A 76 1.63 -16.52 9.04
N GLY A 77 1.74 -17.73 8.47
CA GLY A 77 0.66 -18.71 8.38
C GLY A 77 0.04 -18.84 7.00
N GLY A 78 0.78 -18.49 5.94
CA GLY A 78 0.29 -18.58 4.57
C GLY A 78 -0.62 -17.42 4.18
N VAL A 79 -0.34 -16.24 4.69
CA VAL A 79 -1.13 -15.02 4.46
C VAL A 79 -0.72 -14.35 3.16
N GLY A 80 -1.67 -14.12 2.28
CA GLY A 80 -1.46 -13.49 0.97
C GLY A 80 -1.57 -11.96 1.00
N HIS A 81 -2.01 -11.42 -0.13
CA HIS A 81 -2.02 -9.98 -0.37
C HIS A 81 -3.17 -9.23 0.34
N ASN A 82 -4.30 -9.88 0.53
CA ASN A 82 -5.49 -9.26 1.13
C ASN A 82 -5.49 -9.38 2.65
N LEU A 83 -4.53 -8.74 3.32
CA LEU A 83 -4.33 -8.82 4.76
C LEU A 83 -5.59 -8.59 5.61
N PRO A 84 -6.44 -7.58 5.32
CA PRO A 84 -7.66 -7.39 6.13
C PRO A 84 -8.63 -8.57 6.08
N GLN A 85 -8.65 -9.34 4.99
CA GLN A 85 -9.51 -10.51 4.82
C GLN A 85 -8.84 -11.79 5.32
N GLU A 86 -7.54 -11.94 5.06
CA GLU A 86 -6.81 -13.17 5.34
C GLU A 86 -6.26 -13.24 6.76
N ALA A 87 -6.00 -12.09 7.38
CA ALA A 87 -5.50 -11.98 8.75
C ALA A 87 -6.16 -10.79 9.49
N PRO A 88 -7.50 -10.81 9.66
CA PRO A 88 -8.23 -9.65 10.19
C PRO A 88 -7.80 -9.28 11.61
N GLN A 89 -7.48 -10.25 12.44
CA GLN A 89 -7.03 -9.99 13.81
C GLN A 89 -5.67 -9.26 13.81
N ALA A 90 -4.68 -9.79 13.09
CA ALA A 90 -3.35 -9.18 13.01
C ALA A 90 -3.42 -7.77 12.41
N PHE A 91 -4.30 -7.58 11.43
CA PHE A 91 -4.52 -6.26 10.84
C PHE A 91 -5.13 -5.28 11.84
N ALA A 92 -6.17 -5.71 12.57
CA ALA A 92 -6.82 -4.88 13.61
C ALA A 92 -5.84 -4.53 14.75
N GLU A 93 -5.04 -5.47 15.20
CA GLU A 93 -4.00 -5.23 16.21
C GLU A 93 -3.00 -4.16 15.75
N ALA A 94 -2.57 -4.21 14.50
CA ALA A 94 -1.67 -3.20 13.96
C ALA A 94 -2.31 -1.79 13.92
N VAL A 95 -3.61 -1.69 13.64
CA VAL A 95 -4.35 -0.43 13.67
C VAL A 95 -4.39 0.14 15.08
N VAL A 96 -4.70 -0.69 16.08
CA VAL A 96 -4.72 -0.28 17.48
C VAL A 96 -3.32 0.14 17.95
N ASP A 97 -2.31 -0.63 17.58
CA ASP A 97 -0.94 -0.34 18.00
C ASP A 97 -0.39 0.95 17.39
N VAL A 98 -0.66 1.22 16.12
CA VAL A 98 -0.18 2.45 15.48
C VAL A 98 -0.85 3.71 16.05
N ASP A 99 -2.10 3.59 16.47
CA ASP A 99 -2.81 4.67 17.16
C ASP A 99 -2.16 5.02 18.52
N ALA A 100 -1.55 4.04 19.16
CA ALA A 100 -0.84 4.21 20.42
C ALA A 100 0.63 4.70 20.27
N TYR A 101 1.10 4.82 19.06
CA TYR A 101 2.44 5.34 18.80
C TYR A 101 2.47 6.83 19.15
#